data_5a2dca42177aa8344de63360caa1be66
#
_entry.id   5a2dca42177aa8344de63360caa1be66
#
_cell.length_a   1.000
_cell.length_b   1.000
_cell.length_c   1.000
_cell.angle_alpha   90.00
_cell.angle_beta   90.00
_cell.angle_gamma   90.00
#
_symmetry.space_group_name_H-M   'P 1'
#
loop_
_entity.id
_entity.type
_entity.pdbx_description
1 polymer ?
#
loop_
_entity_poly.entity_id
_entity_poly.type
_entity_poly.pdbx_seq_one_letter_code
_entity_poly.pdbx_strand_id
1 'polypeptide(L)'
;ILKYARAKLIKDKFDKYHYINIANYQTIDCLKLELVPEINCPCFTNDCKVLKSKCELPRVITGRNGLLIQGIYDLSGNVISETSKSKLQYYKYSKTKQNRVSYYILNNHLYVQNADRLKAVSITALFEDPLALSSGLGECNSCGDNVSCYDPYTMDFPLDLDLTTYLNKMTYEE
;
A
#
# COMPACT_ATOMS: atom_id res chain seq x y z
N ILE A 1 -21.10 6.43 1.67
CA ILE A 1 -21.76 5.51 0.72
C ILE A 1 -20.87 5.35 -0.52
N LEU A 2 -20.49 6.42 -1.25
CA LEU A 2 -19.72 6.36 -2.50
C LEU A 2 -18.40 5.57 -2.39
N LYS A 3 -17.62 5.80 -1.32
CA LYS A 3 -16.35 5.09 -1.07
C LYS A 3 -16.56 3.58 -0.97
N TYR A 4 -17.57 3.16 -0.23
CA TYR A 4 -17.88 1.74 -0.05
C TYR A 4 -18.36 1.09 -1.36
N ALA A 5 -19.24 1.77 -2.09
CA ALA A 5 -19.73 1.30 -3.38
C ALA A 5 -18.57 1.13 -4.39
N ARG A 6 -17.65 2.13 -4.46
CA ARG A 6 -16.44 2.03 -5.28
C ARG A 6 -15.58 0.82 -4.89
N ALA A 7 -15.26 0.66 -3.63
CA ALA A 7 -14.42 -0.43 -3.16
C ALA A 7 -15.05 -1.81 -3.48
N LYS A 8 -16.37 -1.94 -3.29
CA LYS A 8 -17.11 -3.16 -3.62
C LYS A 8 -17.07 -3.46 -5.13
N LEU A 9 -17.34 -2.46 -5.98
CA LEU A 9 -17.29 -2.65 -7.43
C LEU A 9 -15.91 -3.04 -7.94
N ILE A 10 -14.85 -2.39 -7.44
CA ILE A 10 -13.48 -2.73 -7.77
C ILE A 10 -13.18 -4.19 -7.38
N LYS A 11 -13.55 -4.58 -6.15
CA LYS A 11 -13.36 -5.93 -5.67
C LYS A 11 -14.08 -6.96 -6.54
N ASP A 12 -15.38 -6.76 -6.80
CA ASP A 12 -16.19 -7.67 -7.59
C ASP A 12 -15.66 -7.80 -9.04
N LYS A 13 -15.24 -6.67 -9.63
CA LYS A 13 -14.64 -6.66 -10.97
C LYS A 13 -13.29 -7.39 -11.01
N PHE A 14 -12.43 -7.18 -10.00
CA PHE A 14 -11.15 -7.88 -9.91
C PHE A 14 -11.33 -9.37 -9.68
N ASP A 15 -12.20 -9.77 -8.77
CA ASP A 15 -12.44 -11.18 -8.45
C ASP A 15 -13.03 -11.94 -9.64
N LYS A 16 -13.77 -11.26 -10.52
CA LYS A 16 -14.36 -11.85 -11.72
C LYS A 16 -13.43 -11.88 -12.93
N TYR A 17 -12.71 -10.80 -13.19
CA TYR A 17 -11.96 -10.63 -14.43
C TYR A 17 -10.44 -10.63 -14.26
N HIS A 18 -9.93 -10.59 -13.01
CA HIS A 18 -8.52 -10.43 -12.64
C HIS A 18 -7.84 -9.20 -13.27
N TYR A 19 -8.64 -8.22 -13.68
CA TYR A 19 -8.19 -6.99 -14.32
C TYR A 19 -8.90 -5.78 -13.75
N ILE A 20 -8.14 -4.73 -13.53
CA ILE A 20 -8.64 -3.40 -13.17
C ILE A 20 -7.89 -2.39 -14.00
N ASN A 21 -8.61 -1.33 -14.42
CA ASN A 21 -8.01 -0.23 -15.13
C ASN A 21 -6.92 0.43 -14.28
N ILE A 22 -5.78 0.72 -14.91
CA ILE A 22 -4.62 1.38 -14.29
C ILE A 22 -5.01 2.72 -13.65
N ALA A 23 -5.98 3.45 -14.21
CA ALA A 23 -6.48 4.71 -13.67
C ALA A 23 -7.08 4.62 -12.25
N ASN A 24 -7.47 3.43 -11.80
CA ASN A 24 -7.99 3.22 -10.45
C ASN A 24 -6.92 3.05 -9.39
N TYR A 25 -5.69 2.73 -9.80
CA TYR A 25 -4.56 2.61 -8.87
C TYR A 25 -4.12 3.98 -8.40
N GLN A 26 -3.70 4.02 -7.17
CA GLN A 26 -3.19 5.23 -6.53
C GLN A 26 -1.80 4.95 -5.98
N THR A 27 -0.95 5.95 -6.07
CA THR A 27 0.44 5.85 -5.64
C THR A 27 0.72 6.77 -4.45
N ILE A 28 1.38 6.23 -3.44
CA ILE A 28 2.02 6.99 -2.37
C ILE A 28 3.50 7.04 -2.71
N ASP A 29 3.98 8.19 -3.18
CA ASP A 29 5.33 8.31 -3.75
C ASP A 29 6.46 8.28 -2.72
N CYS A 30 6.20 8.67 -1.48
CA CYS A 30 7.24 8.82 -0.46
C CYS A 30 6.75 8.40 0.93
N LEU A 31 6.49 7.10 1.08
CA LEU A 31 6.16 6.54 2.39
C LEU A 31 7.44 6.41 3.22
N LYS A 32 7.58 7.26 4.25
CA LYS A 32 8.75 7.26 5.14
C LYS A 32 8.83 6.00 5.97
N LEU A 33 10.03 5.45 6.09
CA LEU A 33 10.35 4.26 6.87
C LEU A 33 11.18 4.63 8.09
N GLU A 34 10.94 3.95 9.21
CA GLU A 34 11.69 4.07 10.46
C GLU A 34 12.17 2.70 10.88
N LEU A 35 13.34 2.66 11.52
CA LEU A 35 13.86 1.42 12.07
C LEU A 35 13.00 0.99 13.27
N VAL A 36 12.57 -0.27 13.27
CA VAL A 36 11.82 -0.83 14.40
C VAL A 36 12.77 -0.96 15.59
N PRO A 37 12.45 -0.39 16.77
CA PRO A 37 13.26 -0.57 17.98
C PRO A 37 13.39 -2.06 18.32
N GLU A 38 14.57 -2.46 18.80
CA GLU A 38 14.89 -3.85 19.17
C GLU A 38 13.86 -4.45 20.14
N ILE A 39 13.35 -3.66 21.08
CA ILE A 39 12.31 -4.07 22.05
C ILE A 39 11.03 -4.54 21.37
N ASN A 40 10.66 -3.95 20.22
CA ASN A 40 9.44 -4.25 19.49
C ASN A 40 9.66 -5.23 18.32
N CYS A 41 10.91 -5.64 18.14
CA CYS A 41 11.25 -6.58 17.09
C CYS A 41 11.05 -8.02 17.60
N PRO A 42 10.09 -8.79 17.09
CA PRO A 42 9.90 -10.18 17.49
C PRO A 42 10.95 -11.10 16.85
N CYS A 43 12.15 -10.61 16.65
CA CYS A 43 13.23 -11.33 16.03
C CYS A 43 14.05 -12.03 17.12
N PHE A 44 14.20 -13.33 16.96
CA PHE A 44 15.06 -14.16 17.82
C PHE A 44 16.56 -14.04 17.50
N THR A 45 16.96 -13.03 16.74
CA THR A 45 18.35 -12.83 16.33
C THR A 45 18.78 -11.39 16.54
N ASN A 46 20.03 -11.21 16.98
CA ASN A 46 20.63 -9.93 17.36
C ASN A 46 20.72 -8.87 16.24
N ASP A 47 20.38 -9.20 15.00
CA ASP A 47 20.46 -8.31 13.84
C ASP A 47 19.07 -8.07 13.23
N CYS A 48 18.13 -7.56 14.03
CA CYS A 48 16.80 -7.24 13.53
C CYS A 48 16.80 -5.91 12.77
N LYS A 49 17.09 -5.96 11.49
CA LYS A 49 17.08 -4.81 10.56
C LYS A 49 15.77 -4.75 9.81
N VAL A 50 14.70 -4.41 10.51
CA VAL A 50 13.37 -4.25 9.94
C VAL A 50 12.98 -2.79 9.97
N LEU A 51 12.64 -2.25 8.80
CA LEU A 51 12.05 -0.93 8.68
C LEU A 51 10.54 -1.05 8.72
N LYS A 52 9.88 -0.13 9.39
CA LYS A 52 8.42 -0.02 9.47
C LYS A 52 8.00 1.33 8.89
N SER A 53 6.85 1.37 8.21
CA SER A 53 6.28 2.66 7.80
C SER A 53 5.98 3.53 9.02
N LYS A 54 6.40 4.79 8.98
CA LYS A 54 6.12 5.77 10.05
C LYS A 54 4.62 5.92 10.29
N CYS A 55 3.84 5.97 9.21
CA CYS A 55 2.40 6.09 9.27
C CYS A 55 1.70 4.79 8.86
N GLU A 56 0.47 4.65 9.34
CA GLU A 56 -0.42 3.59 8.88
C GLU A 56 -0.79 3.82 7.42
N LEU A 57 -0.82 2.75 6.66
CA LEU A 57 -1.35 2.76 5.30
C LEU A 57 -2.88 2.86 5.37
N PRO A 58 -3.50 3.63 4.49
CA PRO A 58 -4.93 3.52 4.26
C PRO A 58 -5.28 2.07 3.89
N ARG A 59 -6.48 1.66 4.22
CA ARG A 59 -6.91 0.28 3.94
C ARG A 59 -6.83 -0.02 2.46
N VAL A 60 -6.05 -1.05 2.11
CA VAL A 60 -5.97 -1.58 0.76
C VAL A 60 -7.14 -2.54 0.53
N ILE A 61 -7.77 -2.44 -0.63
CA ILE A 61 -8.85 -3.35 -1.02
C ILE A 61 -8.31 -4.78 -1.05
N THR A 62 -9.05 -5.68 -0.40
CA THR A 62 -8.70 -7.11 -0.35
C THR A 62 -9.55 -7.89 -1.33
N GLY A 63 -8.93 -8.43 -2.36
CA GLY A 63 -9.53 -9.37 -3.29
C GLY A 63 -9.40 -10.82 -2.82
N ARG A 64 -9.85 -11.76 -3.65
CA ARG A 64 -9.80 -13.20 -3.37
C ARG A 64 -8.39 -13.73 -3.11
N ASN A 65 -7.39 -13.17 -3.77
CA ASN A 65 -5.99 -13.61 -3.71
C ASN A 65 -5.13 -12.79 -2.74
N GLY A 66 -5.70 -11.87 -1.96
CA GLY A 66 -4.99 -11.02 -1.01
C GLY A 66 -5.17 -9.52 -1.29
N LEU A 67 -4.25 -8.71 -0.81
CA LEU A 67 -4.27 -7.26 -0.98
C LEU A 67 -4.03 -6.88 -2.45
N LEU A 68 -4.82 -5.93 -2.97
CA LEU A 68 -4.68 -5.45 -4.35
C LEU A 68 -3.58 -4.39 -4.44
N ILE A 69 -2.35 -4.86 -4.38
CA ILE A 69 -1.13 -4.05 -4.52
C ILE A 69 -0.53 -4.33 -5.89
N GLN A 70 -0.32 -3.30 -6.69
CA GLN A 70 0.35 -3.40 -7.98
C GLN A 70 1.85 -3.60 -7.80
N GLY A 71 2.46 -2.86 -6.88
CA GLY A 71 3.87 -2.96 -6.57
C GLY A 71 4.33 -2.01 -5.49
N ILE A 72 5.47 -2.35 -4.89
CA ILE A 72 6.21 -1.48 -3.99
C ILE A 72 7.61 -1.31 -4.56
N TYR A 73 8.06 -0.08 -4.60
CA TYR A 73 9.31 0.32 -5.26
C TYR A 73 10.16 1.12 -4.28
N ASP A 74 11.47 1.00 -4.41
CA ASP A 74 12.37 1.96 -3.79
C ASP A 74 12.32 3.30 -4.57
N LEU A 75 12.96 4.33 -4.05
CA LEU A 75 13.01 5.66 -4.71
C LEU A 75 13.80 5.63 -6.03
N SER A 76 14.53 4.56 -6.32
CA SER A 76 15.26 4.34 -7.58
C SER A 76 14.43 3.56 -8.61
N GLY A 77 13.19 3.15 -8.25
CA GLY A 77 12.30 2.40 -9.12
C GLY A 77 12.49 0.88 -9.09
N ASN A 78 13.36 0.34 -8.22
CA ASN A 78 13.52 -1.10 -8.10
C ASN A 78 12.35 -1.73 -7.34
N VAL A 79 11.84 -2.83 -7.87
CA VAL A 79 10.71 -3.56 -7.25
C VAL A 79 11.16 -4.27 -5.98
N ILE A 80 10.44 -4.07 -4.89
CA ILE A 80 10.59 -4.80 -3.65
C ILE A 80 9.64 -5.99 -3.67
N SER A 81 10.16 -7.18 -3.38
CA SER A 81 9.38 -8.42 -3.47
C SER A 81 8.49 -8.62 -2.25
N GLU A 82 7.24 -9.04 -2.49
CA GLU A 82 6.33 -9.42 -1.42
C GLU A 82 6.79 -10.72 -0.72
N THR A 83 6.61 -10.77 0.57
CA THR A 83 6.82 -11.95 1.39
C THR A 83 5.76 -12.02 2.50
N SER A 84 5.69 -13.13 3.22
CA SER A 84 4.89 -13.21 4.43
C SER A 84 5.79 -13.33 5.65
N LYS A 85 5.33 -12.83 6.79
CA LYS A 85 6.07 -12.91 8.05
C LYS A 85 6.49 -14.36 8.38
N SER A 86 5.65 -15.34 8.07
CA SER A 86 5.95 -16.76 8.28
C SER A 86 7.05 -17.31 7.36
N LYS A 87 7.20 -16.77 6.16
CA LYS A 87 8.24 -17.22 5.20
C LYS A 87 9.62 -16.66 5.51
N LEU A 88 9.70 -15.57 6.27
CA LEU A 88 10.97 -14.90 6.57
C LEU A 88 11.96 -15.78 7.32
N GLN A 89 11.48 -16.61 8.25
CA GLN A 89 12.34 -17.53 8.97
C GLN A 89 13.06 -18.53 8.06
N TYR A 90 12.46 -18.89 6.91
CA TYR A 90 13.06 -19.80 5.94
C TYR A 90 14.05 -19.10 4.98
N TYR A 91 13.93 -17.77 4.83
CA TYR A 91 14.83 -17.04 3.93
C TYR A 91 16.27 -17.02 4.42
N LYS A 92 16.50 -17.10 5.73
CA LYS A 92 17.85 -17.21 6.32
C LYS A 92 18.62 -18.42 5.79
N TYR A 93 17.93 -19.49 5.47
CA TYR A 93 18.52 -20.75 5.00
C TYR A 93 18.63 -20.83 3.48
N SER A 94 18.11 -19.82 2.76
CA SER A 94 18.16 -19.79 1.29
C SER A 94 19.32 -18.92 0.81
N LYS A 95 20.28 -19.54 0.11
CA LYS A 95 21.44 -18.84 -0.46
C LYS A 95 21.06 -17.66 -1.37
N THR A 96 19.90 -17.70 -2.02
CA THR A 96 19.45 -16.70 -2.99
C THR A 96 18.51 -15.64 -2.38
N LYS A 97 17.90 -15.92 -1.23
CA LYS A 97 16.87 -15.05 -0.66
C LYS A 97 17.28 -14.36 0.63
N GLN A 98 18.35 -14.81 1.30
CA GLN A 98 18.72 -14.29 2.62
C GLN A 98 19.00 -12.78 2.64
N ASN A 99 19.52 -12.22 1.53
CA ASN A 99 19.88 -10.79 1.43
C ASN A 99 18.91 -10.00 0.52
N ARG A 100 17.83 -10.63 0.07
CA ARG A 100 16.87 -9.95 -0.81
C ARG A 100 16.00 -9.00 -0.02
N VAL A 101 15.91 -7.75 -0.47
CA VAL A 101 14.95 -6.79 0.07
C VAL A 101 13.54 -7.31 -0.17
N SER A 102 12.77 -7.40 0.88
CA SER A 102 11.39 -7.92 0.82
C SER A 102 10.49 -7.17 1.78
N TYR A 103 9.19 -7.13 1.47
CA TYR A 103 8.21 -6.47 2.30
C TYR A 103 7.07 -7.43 2.70
N TYR A 104 6.41 -7.07 3.78
CA TYR A 104 5.10 -7.60 4.18
C TYR A 104 4.28 -6.50 4.83
N ILE A 105 2.96 -6.65 4.82
CA ILE A 105 2.04 -5.73 5.49
C ILE A 105 1.43 -6.42 6.69
N LEU A 106 1.45 -5.72 7.83
CA LEU A 106 0.85 -6.18 9.07
C LEU A 106 0.24 -5.00 9.81
N ASN A 107 -1.02 -5.14 10.24
CA ASN A 107 -1.75 -4.09 10.96
C ASN A 107 -1.68 -2.73 10.26
N ASN A 108 -1.94 -2.70 8.97
CA ASN A 108 -1.88 -1.50 8.11
C ASN A 108 -0.51 -0.80 8.08
N HIS A 109 0.55 -1.44 8.52
CA HIS A 109 1.91 -0.94 8.37
C HIS A 109 2.69 -1.77 7.38
N LEU A 110 3.49 -1.08 6.58
CA LEU A 110 4.48 -1.72 5.71
C LEU A 110 5.74 -2.01 6.52
N TYR A 111 6.21 -3.24 6.42
CA TYR A 111 7.48 -3.68 6.97
C TYR A 111 8.41 -4.09 5.84
N VAL A 112 9.62 -3.57 5.84
CA VAL A 112 10.67 -3.88 4.84
C VAL A 112 11.87 -4.47 5.54
N GLN A 113 12.39 -5.57 5.00
CA GLN A 113 13.56 -6.26 5.55
C GLN A 113 14.76 -6.21 4.61
N ASN A 114 15.94 -6.35 5.17
CA ASN A 114 17.24 -6.31 4.46
C ASN A 114 17.45 -5.01 3.69
N ALA A 115 17.00 -3.89 4.23
CA ALA A 115 16.96 -2.61 3.55
C ALA A 115 17.54 -1.47 4.40
N ASP A 116 18.71 -1.67 4.99
CA ASP A 116 19.34 -0.76 5.95
C ASP A 116 19.46 0.70 5.49
N ARG A 117 19.43 0.94 4.19
CA ARG A 117 19.63 2.27 3.59
C ARG A 117 18.36 2.91 3.06
N LEU A 118 17.24 2.20 3.07
CA LEU A 118 15.97 2.75 2.58
C LEU A 118 15.38 3.70 3.61
N LYS A 119 15.14 4.93 3.19
CA LYS A 119 14.47 5.96 4.03
C LYS A 119 12.99 6.07 3.70
N ALA A 120 12.62 5.79 2.45
CA ALA A 120 11.25 5.84 1.98
C ALA A 120 11.05 4.88 0.80
N VAL A 121 9.80 4.54 0.52
CA VAL A 121 9.37 3.69 -0.59
C VAL A 121 8.15 4.28 -1.26
N SER A 122 7.94 3.92 -2.52
CA SER A 122 6.69 4.19 -3.25
C SER A 122 5.82 2.94 -3.24
N ILE A 123 4.52 3.10 -3.00
CA ILE A 123 3.53 2.03 -3.04
C ILE A 123 2.40 2.38 -3.98
N THR A 124 2.12 1.51 -4.94
CA THR A 124 0.99 1.61 -5.86
C THR A 124 -0.02 0.51 -5.54
N ALA A 125 -1.22 0.91 -5.14
CA ALA A 125 -2.27 -0.01 -4.68
C ALA A 125 -3.68 0.54 -4.95
N LEU A 126 -4.68 -0.30 -4.70
CA LEU A 126 -6.09 0.08 -4.71
C LEU A 126 -6.54 0.30 -3.27
N PHE A 127 -6.79 1.55 -2.90
CA PHE A 127 -7.23 1.89 -1.55
C PHE A 127 -8.75 1.96 -1.47
N GLU A 128 -9.32 1.56 -0.31
CA GLU A 128 -10.76 1.64 -0.04
C GLU A 128 -11.24 3.09 -0.04
N ASP A 129 -10.47 3.96 0.60
CA ASP A 129 -10.71 5.39 0.63
C ASP A 129 -9.59 6.13 -0.10
N PRO A 130 -9.82 6.53 -1.36
CA PRO A 130 -8.82 7.28 -2.13
C PRO A 130 -8.51 8.65 -1.54
N LEU A 131 -9.46 9.25 -0.83
CA LEU A 131 -9.31 10.58 -0.24
C LEU A 131 -8.48 10.56 1.05
N ALA A 132 -8.39 9.41 1.73
CA ALA A 132 -7.56 9.25 2.92
C ALA A 132 -6.06 9.41 2.63
N LEU A 133 -5.65 9.22 1.37
CA LEU A 133 -4.26 9.43 0.94
C LEU A 133 -3.79 10.87 1.09
N SER A 134 -4.66 11.81 0.80
CA SER A 134 -4.34 13.24 0.84
C SER A 134 -4.51 13.83 2.24
N SER A 135 -5.46 13.33 3.04
CA SER A 135 -5.77 13.87 4.36
C SER A 135 -4.95 13.25 5.50
N GLY A 136 -4.62 11.96 5.41
CA GLY A 136 -4.02 11.21 6.51
C GLY A 136 -2.50 11.03 6.45
N LEU A 137 -1.89 11.28 5.31
CA LEU A 137 -0.47 11.02 5.08
C LEU A 137 0.36 12.29 4.86
N GLY A 138 -0.17 13.48 5.17
CA GLY A 138 0.50 14.75 4.89
C GLY A 138 1.97 14.82 5.31
N GLU A 139 2.31 14.38 6.53
CA GLU A 139 3.69 14.30 7.00
C GLU A 139 4.48 13.09 6.46
N CYS A 140 3.79 12.04 6.05
CA CYS A 140 4.40 10.77 5.65
C CYS A 140 4.53 10.60 4.14
N ASN A 141 3.79 11.40 3.36
CA ASN A 141 3.79 11.32 1.90
C ASN A 141 4.66 12.40 1.24
N SER A 142 5.17 13.36 1.99
CA SER A 142 6.02 14.40 1.43
C SER A 142 7.49 14.06 1.63
N CYS A 143 8.24 13.94 0.52
CA CYS A 143 9.69 13.99 0.55
C CYS A 143 10.24 15.42 0.78
N GLY A 144 9.37 16.40 0.96
CA GLY A 144 9.66 17.81 1.22
C GLY A 144 8.61 18.48 2.12
N ASP A 145 8.89 19.69 2.58
CA ASP A 145 8.12 20.42 3.60
C ASP A 145 6.77 21.02 3.12
N ASN A 146 6.34 20.74 1.90
CA ASN A 146 5.10 21.26 1.35
C ASN A 146 3.91 20.35 1.71
N VAL A 147 3.27 20.63 2.82
CA VAL A 147 1.95 20.10 3.15
C VAL A 147 0.95 20.80 2.24
N SER A 148 0.49 20.14 1.19
CA SER A 148 -0.64 20.66 0.40
C SER A 148 -1.89 20.60 1.25
N CYS A 149 -2.58 21.73 1.40
CA CYS A 149 -3.87 21.78 2.07
C CYS A 149 -4.87 20.90 1.32
N TYR A 150 -5.36 19.88 1.98
CA TYR A 150 -6.36 18.96 1.45
C TYR A 150 -7.74 19.60 1.57
N ASP A 151 -8.43 19.76 0.45
CA ASP A 151 -9.84 20.11 0.42
C ASP A 151 -10.66 18.93 -0.14
N PRO A 152 -11.42 18.21 0.70
CA PRO A 152 -12.20 17.05 0.28
C PRO A 152 -13.31 17.36 -0.71
N TYR A 153 -13.68 18.63 -0.88
CA TYR A 153 -14.74 19.04 -1.81
C TYR A 153 -14.23 19.37 -3.22
N THR A 154 -12.93 19.66 -3.34
CA THR A 154 -12.32 20.06 -4.63
C THR A 154 -11.51 18.95 -5.29
N MET A 155 -11.24 17.87 -4.58
CA MET A 155 -10.48 16.75 -5.14
C MET A 155 -11.33 15.84 -6.02
N ASP A 156 -10.80 15.52 -7.18
CA ASP A 156 -11.39 14.53 -8.07
C ASP A 156 -11.37 13.15 -7.44
N PHE A 157 -12.53 12.51 -7.41
CA PHE A 157 -12.65 11.14 -6.95
C PHE A 157 -12.20 10.19 -8.06
N PRO A 158 -11.18 9.35 -7.86
CA PRO A 158 -10.62 8.52 -8.93
C PRO A 158 -11.61 7.41 -9.31
N LEU A 159 -12.33 7.65 -10.39
CA LEU A 159 -13.26 6.71 -11.03
C LEU A 159 -12.93 6.61 -12.51
N ASP A 160 -12.88 5.41 -13.04
CA ASP A 160 -12.88 5.23 -14.49
C ASP A 160 -14.32 5.29 -15.03
N LEU A 161 -14.45 5.44 -16.35
CA LEU A 161 -15.74 5.58 -17.01
C LEU A 161 -16.66 4.38 -16.77
N ASP A 162 -16.09 3.18 -16.71
CA ASP A 162 -16.83 1.94 -16.45
C ASP A 162 -17.45 1.93 -15.05
N LEU A 163 -16.67 2.31 -14.04
CA LEU A 163 -17.13 2.37 -12.64
C LEU A 163 -18.20 3.46 -12.47
N THR A 164 -18.04 4.60 -13.16
CA THR A 164 -19.03 5.69 -13.16
C THR A 164 -20.37 5.21 -13.71
N THR A 165 -20.36 4.44 -14.79
CA THR A 165 -21.59 3.88 -15.39
C THR A 165 -22.31 2.92 -14.45
N TYR A 166 -21.57 2.07 -13.71
CA TYR A 166 -22.15 1.16 -12.73
C TYR A 166 -22.71 1.90 -11.51
N LEU A 167 -22.00 2.91 -11.01
CA LEU A 167 -22.47 3.74 -9.89
C LEU A 167 -23.76 4.48 -10.24
N ASN A 168 -23.85 5.04 -11.44
CA ASN A 168 -25.06 5.71 -11.89
C ASN A 168 -26.27 4.74 -11.95
N LYS A 169 -26.08 3.51 -12.40
CA LYS A 169 -27.15 2.50 -12.37
C LYS A 169 -27.62 2.21 -10.95
N MET A 170 -26.71 2.06 -9.99
CA MET A 170 -27.06 1.78 -8.60
C MET A 170 -27.83 2.93 -7.93
N THR A 171 -27.62 4.18 -8.35
CA THR A 171 -28.33 5.35 -7.79
C THR A 171 -29.72 5.56 -8.38
N TYR A 172 -30.04 4.92 -9.52
CA TYR A 172 -31.37 5.01 -10.15
C TYR A 172 -32.29 3.84 -9.78
N GLU A 173 -31.76 2.78 -9.13
CA GLU A 173 -32.55 1.62 -8.71
C GLU A 173 -32.99 1.65 -7.24
N GLU A 174 -32.61 2.70 -6.49
CA GLU A 174 -33.15 3.01 -5.14
C GLU A 174 -34.25 4.07 -5.21
#